data_27bcd1b5320e467af3a946f9cc703e93
#
_entry.id   27bcd1b5320e467af3a946f9cc703e93
#
_cell.length_a   1.000
_cell.length_b   1.000
_cell.length_c   1.000
_cell.angle_alpha   90.00
_cell.angle_beta   90.00
_cell.angle_gamma   90.00
#
_symmetry.space_group_name_H-M   'P 1'
#
loop_
_entity.id
_entity.type
_entity.pdbx_description
1 polymer ?
#
loop_
_entity_poly.entity_id
_entity_poly.type
_entity_poly.pdbx_seq_one_letter_code
_entity_poly.pdbx_strand_id
1 'polypeptide(L)'
;KLTLEHETKMKVEEVEKLADHVLDSRKIGAGPASGSFQTEGMLIVPCSMKTIAGIHSGYADNLILRAADVTIKEQRPLVLAARETPLSAIHLRNLQELAMIPNVRIIPPMMTFYHMPESIEEMMYHIAAKLLEPFGIEAKEYRRWSGL
;
A
#
# COMPACT_ATOMS: atom_id res chain seq x y z
N LYS A 1 -4.02 0.97 15.64
CA LYS A 1 -5.37 0.75 16.21
C LYS A 1 -6.04 2.07 16.57
N LEU A 2 -5.48 2.86 17.49
CA LEU A 2 -6.05 4.17 17.92
C LEU A 2 -6.34 5.13 16.77
N THR A 3 -5.45 5.23 15.79
CA THR A 3 -5.60 6.10 14.62
C THR A 3 -6.81 5.72 13.76
N LEU A 4 -7.00 4.42 13.51
CA LEU A 4 -8.11 3.92 12.71
C LEU A 4 -9.45 4.29 13.34
N GLU A 5 -9.64 4.03 14.63
CA GLU A 5 -10.89 4.34 15.35
C GLU A 5 -11.15 5.84 15.42
N HIS A 6 -10.08 6.64 15.56
CA HIS A 6 -10.20 8.10 15.63
C HIS A 6 -10.59 8.72 14.27
N GLU A 7 -9.99 8.23 13.18
CA GLU A 7 -10.18 8.83 11.84
C GLU A 7 -11.36 8.26 11.07
N THR A 8 -11.76 7.01 11.30
CA THR A 8 -12.78 6.33 10.48
C THR A 8 -14.08 6.04 11.21
N LYS A 9 -14.14 6.21 12.54
CA LYS A 9 -15.25 5.78 13.41
C LYS A 9 -15.54 4.27 13.38
N MET A 10 -14.70 3.48 12.69
CA MET A 10 -14.80 2.02 12.65
C MET A 10 -14.02 1.41 13.82
N LYS A 11 -14.54 0.35 14.39
CA LYS A 11 -13.79 -0.45 15.38
C LYS A 11 -12.76 -1.31 14.68
N VAL A 12 -11.63 -1.53 15.34
CA VAL A 12 -10.54 -2.36 14.81
C VAL A 12 -11.05 -3.76 14.46
N GLU A 13 -11.88 -4.36 15.30
CA GLU A 13 -12.44 -5.68 15.11
C GLU A 13 -13.35 -5.79 13.87
N GLU A 14 -13.98 -4.68 13.45
CA GLU A 14 -14.81 -4.63 12.25
C GLU A 14 -13.92 -4.70 10.98
N VAL A 15 -12.80 -4.00 11.01
CA VAL A 15 -11.83 -4.03 9.91
C VAL A 15 -11.10 -5.38 9.86
N GLU A 16 -10.70 -5.93 11.01
CA GLU A 16 -10.04 -7.24 11.11
C GLU A 16 -10.91 -8.37 10.54
N LYS A 17 -12.23 -8.29 10.65
CA LYS A 17 -13.18 -9.26 10.07
C LYS A 17 -13.24 -9.27 8.55
N LEU A 18 -12.73 -8.23 7.88
CA LEU A 18 -12.66 -8.16 6.42
C LEU A 18 -11.49 -8.97 5.86
N ALA A 19 -10.55 -9.38 6.70
CA ALA A 19 -9.37 -10.15 6.32
C ALA A 19 -9.54 -11.63 6.66
N ASP A 20 -9.07 -12.52 5.79
CA ASP A 20 -9.02 -13.96 6.07
C ASP A 20 -8.04 -14.29 7.20
N HIS A 21 -6.95 -13.52 7.30
CA HIS A 21 -5.92 -13.68 8.32
C HIS A 21 -5.45 -12.33 8.87
N VAL A 22 -5.43 -12.20 10.18
CA VAL A 22 -4.88 -11.03 10.89
C VAL A 22 -3.55 -11.42 11.53
N LEU A 23 -2.48 -10.71 11.18
CA LEU A 23 -1.14 -10.99 11.65
C LEU A 23 -0.63 -9.85 12.55
N ASP A 24 0.05 -10.20 13.63
CA ASP A 24 0.74 -9.21 14.49
C ASP A 24 2.04 -8.79 13.81
N SER A 25 2.18 -7.49 13.54
CA SER A 25 3.38 -6.91 12.90
C SER A 25 4.68 -7.14 13.66
N ARG A 26 4.61 -7.49 14.95
CA ARG A 26 5.78 -7.82 15.79
C ARG A 26 6.25 -9.28 15.62
N LYS A 27 5.43 -10.15 15.03
CA LYS A 27 5.75 -11.57 14.81
C LYS A 27 6.46 -11.77 13.48
N ILE A 28 7.75 -11.46 13.44
CA ILE A 28 8.61 -11.54 12.24
C ILE A 28 8.66 -12.96 11.64
N GLY A 29 8.36 -14.00 12.39
CA GLY A 29 8.35 -15.39 11.92
C GLY A 29 7.02 -15.85 11.30
N ALA A 30 6.04 -14.96 11.06
CA ALA A 30 4.78 -15.33 10.42
C ALA A 30 4.98 -15.65 8.92
N GLY A 31 4.00 -16.35 8.31
CA GLY A 31 4.06 -16.84 6.93
C GLY A 31 4.69 -15.87 5.91
N PRO A 32 4.22 -14.61 5.80
CA PRO A 32 4.75 -13.63 4.83
C PRO A 32 6.23 -13.27 4.99
N ALA A 33 6.86 -13.64 6.10
CA ALA A 33 8.30 -13.45 6.32
C ALA A 33 9.17 -14.45 5.52
N SER A 34 8.57 -15.44 4.88
CA SER A 34 9.25 -16.48 4.09
C SER A 34 8.90 -16.36 2.62
N GLY A 35 9.91 -16.49 1.75
CA GLY A 35 9.70 -16.50 0.28
C GLY A 35 8.91 -17.71 -0.21
N SER A 36 8.90 -18.83 0.53
CA SER A 36 8.09 -20.00 0.21
C SER A 36 6.60 -19.83 0.49
N PHE A 37 6.23 -18.83 1.30
CA PHE A 37 4.84 -18.45 1.49
C PHE A 37 4.35 -17.65 0.26
N GLN A 38 3.46 -18.27 -0.51
CA GLN A 38 3.00 -17.70 -1.77
C GLN A 38 1.96 -16.61 -1.56
N THR A 39 2.17 -15.46 -2.22
CA THR A 39 1.23 -14.34 -2.28
C THR A 39 1.24 -13.76 -3.69
N GLU A 40 0.14 -13.18 -4.14
CA GLU A 40 0.07 -12.45 -5.42
C GLU A 40 0.85 -11.11 -5.38
N GLY A 41 1.16 -10.61 -4.20
CA GLY A 41 1.89 -9.37 -3.98
C GLY A 41 1.60 -8.76 -2.63
N MET A 42 2.01 -7.50 -2.44
CA MET A 42 1.80 -6.78 -1.19
C MET A 42 1.39 -5.33 -1.44
N LEU A 43 0.34 -4.89 -0.76
CA LEU A 43 -0.09 -3.49 -0.72
C LEU A 43 0.13 -2.94 0.69
N ILE A 44 0.85 -1.82 0.79
CA ILE A 44 1.00 -1.07 2.04
C ILE A 44 0.20 0.23 1.94
N VAL A 45 -0.92 0.31 2.66
CA VAL A 45 -1.88 1.42 2.61
C VAL A 45 -2.39 1.82 3.99
N PRO A 46 -2.19 3.06 4.43
CA PRO A 46 -1.22 4.00 3.89
C PRO A 46 0.23 3.57 4.17
N CYS A 47 1.18 4.05 3.37
CA CYS A 47 2.60 3.80 3.59
C CYS A 47 3.29 5.09 4.08
N SER A 48 3.75 5.09 5.33
CA SER A 48 4.45 6.23 5.91
C SER A 48 5.89 6.35 5.39
N MET A 49 6.47 7.55 5.49
CA MET A 49 7.89 7.75 5.12
C MET A 49 8.86 6.95 5.99
N LYS A 50 8.49 6.62 7.24
CA LYS A 50 9.25 5.66 8.07
C LYS A 50 9.30 4.28 7.41
N THR A 51 8.17 3.79 6.93
CA THR A 51 8.10 2.50 6.23
C THR A 51 8.86 2.54 4.90
N ILE A 52 8.71 3.60 4.13
CA ILE A 52 9.49 3.85 2.90
C ILE A 52 11.00 3.78 3.19
N ALA A 53 11.48 4.49 4.22
CA ALA A 53 12.89 4.47 4.61
C ALA A 53 13.37 3.08 5.04
N GLY A 54 12.55 2.34 5.78
CA GLY A 54 12.86 0.96 6.19
C GLY A 54 12.99 0.02 4.99
N ILE A 55 12.04 0.06 4.04
CA ILE A 55 12.10 -0.75 2.82
C ILE A 55 13.32 -0.36 1.98
N HIS A 56 13.56 0.94 1.79
CA HIS A 56 14.68 1.47 1.03
C HIS A 56 16.04 1.00 1.56
N SER A 57 16.21 0.96 2.87
CA SER A 57 17.45 0.53 3.51
C SER A 57 17.59 -0.98 3.69
N GLY A 58 16.59 -1.78 3.32
CA GLY A 58 16.56 -3.22 3.60
C GLY A 58 16.44 -3.55 5.09
N TYR A 59 15.99 -2.60 5.91
CA TYR A 59 15.83 -2.78 7.35
C TYR A 59 14.49 -3.44 7.69
N ALA A 60 14.54 -4.63 8.26
CA ALA A 60 13.38 -5.50 8.47
C ALA A 60 13.18 -5.84 9.96
N ASP A 61 12.87 -4.84 10.80
CA ASP A 61 12.65 -5.00 12.25
C ASP A 61 11.23 -5.42 12.63
N ASN A 62 10.32 -5.48 11.67
CA ASN A 62 8.94 -5.91 11.87
C ASN A 62 8.43 -6.70 10.66
N LEU A 63 7.28 -7.35 10.83
CA LEU A 63 6.71 -8.22 9.80
C LEU A 63 6.38 -7.47 8.50
N ILE A 64 5.95 -6.20 8.58
CA ILE A 64 5.61 -5.40 7.37
C ILE A 64 6.86 -5.19 6.52
N LEU A 65 7.95 -4.72 7.14
CA LEU A 65 9.22 -4.50 6.44
C LEU A 65 9.82 -5.81 5.93
N ARG A 66 9.74 -6.89 6.74
CA ARG A 66 10.22 -8.20 6.33
C ARG A 66 9.42 -8.76 5.16
N ALA A 67 8.09 -8.65 5.17
CA ALA A 67 7.26 -9.10 4.07
C ALA A 67 7.50 -8.28 2.78
N ALA A 68 7.75 -6.97 2.91
CA ALA A 68 8.12 -6.13 1.77
C ALA A 68 9.48 -6.55 1.17
N ASP A 69 10.48 -6.81 2.00
CA ASP A 69 11.80 -7.33 1.58
C ASP A 69 11.65 -8.67 0.84
N VAL A 70 10.86 -9.60 1.39
CA VAL A 70 10.54 -10.87 0.74
C VAL A 70 9.81 -10.67 -0.58
N THR A 71 8.82 -9.76 -0.63
CA THR A 71 8.07 -9.46 -1.85
C THR A 71 8.98 -8.96 -2.96
N ILE A 72 9.92 -8.06 -2.63
CA ILE A 72 10.92 -7.54 -3.58
C ILE A 72 11.84 -8.64 -4.08
N LYS A 73 12.44 -9.43 -3.19
CA LYS A 73 13.40 -10.48 -3.58
C LYS A 73 12.75 -11.61 -4.40
N GLU A 74 11.47 -11.89 -4.18
CA GLU A 74 10.70 -12.87 -4.95
C GLU A 74 10.09 -12.25 -6.22
N GLN A 75 10.41 -10.97 -6.51
CA GLN A 75 9.93 -10.21 -7.67
C GLN A 75 8.40 -10.16 -7.81
N ARG A 76 7.69 -10.18 -6.69
CA ARG A 76 6.23 -10.02 -6.66
C ARG A 76 5.84 -8.54 -6.64
N PRO A 77 4.64 -8.17 -7.10
CA PRO A 77 4.16 -6.79 -7.04
C PRO A 77 4.17 -6.24 -5.61
N LEU A 78 4.81 -5.09 -5.41
CA LEU A 78 4.77 -4.31 -4.18
C LEU A 78 4.21 -2.92 -4.48
N VAL A 79 3.06 -2.60 -3.89
CA VAL A 79 2.41 -1.30 -4.04
C VAL A 79 2.53 -0.51 -2.75
N LEU A 80 3.07 0.71 -2.85
CA LEU A 80 3.29 1.61 -1.73
C LEU A 80 2.38 2.84 -1.89
N ALA A 81 1.31 2.92 -1.10
CA ALA A 81 0.44 4.09 -1.04
C ALA A 81 1.09 5.17 -0.17
N ALA A 82 2.19 5.75 -0.69
CA ALA A 82 3.02 6.70 0.04
C ALA A 82 2.24 8.00 0.33
N ARG A 83 2.14 8.38 1.63
CA ARG A 83 1.39 9.55 2.05
C ARG A 83 2.23 10.40 3.01
N GLU A 84 2.59 11.59 2.53
CA GLU A 84 3.30 12.62 3.29
C GLU A 84 3.17 13.99 2.60
N THR A 85 3.14 15.06 3.39
CA THR A 85 3.20 16.43 2.89
C THR A 85 3.74 17.38 3.98
N PRO A 86 4.72 18.27 3.68
CA PRO A 86 5.53 18.33 2.46
C PRO A 86 6.53 17.17 2.38
N LEU A 87 7.02 16.87 1.19
CA LEU A 87 8.09 15.87 1.00
C LEU A 87 9.47 16.54 1.16
N SER A 88 10.33 15.94 1.99
CA SER A 88 11.73 16.34 2.11
C SER A 88 12.57 15.73 0.97
N ALA A 89 13.78 16.26 0.78
CA ALA A 89 14.73 15.70 -0.18
C ALA A 89 15.08 14.23 0.14
N ILE A 90 15.09 13.83 1.42
CA ILE A 90 15.32 12.44 1.83
C ILE A 90 14.14 11.56 1.39
N HIS A 91 12.89 12.02 1.58
CA HIS A 91 11.71 11.31 1.13
C HIS A 91 11.73 11.09 -0.39
N LEU A 92 12.01 12.16 -1.15
CA LEU A 92 12.05 12.10 -2.62
C LEU A 92 13.13 11.15 -3.13
N ARG A 93 14.34 11.17 -2.55
CA ARG A 93 15.41 10.23 -2.89
C ARG A 93 14.96 8.78 -2.65
N ASN A 94 14.45 8.47 -1.47
CA ASN A 94 14.03 7.11 -1.13
C ASN A 94 12.91 6.62 -2.05
N LEU A 95 11.94 7.47 -2.37
CA LEU A 95 10.85 7.16 -3.29
C LEU A 95 11.38 6.91 -4.71
N GLN A 96 12.31 7.76 -5.19
CA GLN A 96 12.93 7.60 -6.51
C GLN A 96 13.67 6.25 -6.63
N GLU A 97 14.52 5.94 -5.67
CA GLU A 97 15.31 4.71 -5.69
C GLU A 97 14.42 3.46 -5.61
N LEU A 98 13.37 3.48 -4.77
CA LEU A 98 12.39 2.39 -4.72
C LEU A 98 11.59 2.24 -6.03
N ALA A 99 11.25 3.35 -6.68
CA ALA A 99 10.52 3.32 -7.95
C ALA A 99 11.32 2.70 -9.11
N MET A 100 12.64 2.60 -8.98
CA MET A 100 13.52 1.94 -9.96
C MET A 100 13.59 0.42 -9.78
N ILE A 101 13.13 -0.12 -8.65
CA ILE A 101 13.11 -1.57 -8.41
C ILE A 101 11.97 -2.19 -9.22
N PRO A 102 12.23 -3.25 -10.02
CA PRO A 102 11.18 -3.94 -10.77
C PRO A 102 10.02 -4.40 -9.86
N ASN A 103 8.80 -4.24 -10.37
CA ASN A 103 7.55 -4.59 -9.67
C ASN A 103 7.23 -3.76 -8.41
N VAL A 104 8.04 -2.78 -8.03
CA VAL A 104 7.68 -1.79 -7.00
C VAL A 104 6.93 -0.63 -7.66
N ARG A 105 5.75 -0.32 -7.14
CA ARG A 105 4.93 0.81 -7.61
C ARG A 105 4.63 1.74 -6.46
N ILE A 106 4.92 3.01 -6.65
CA ILE A 106 4.57 4.07 -5.70
C ILE A 106 3.33 4.74 -6.24
N ILE A 107 2.23 4.60 -5.52
CA ILE A 107 0.93 5.17 -5.89
C ILE A 107 0.44 6.03 -4.72
N PRO A 108 0.80 7.33 -4.68
CA PRO A 108 0.29 8.22 -3.66
C PRO A 108 -1.25 8.30 -3.76
N PRO A 109 -1.99 8.34 -2.64
CA PRO A 109 -3.43 8.43 -2.65
C PRO A 109 -3.87 9.86 -2.97
N MET A 110 -3.72 10.27 -4.23
CA MET A 110 -4.08 11.59 -4.73
C MET A 110 -5.50 11.60 -5.28
N MET A 111 -6.29 12.60 -4.89
CA MET A 111 -7.61 12.83 -5.46
C MET A 111 -7.48 13.31 -6.89
N THR A 112 -8.36 12.84 -7.76
CA THR A 112 -8.45 13.26 -9.15
C THR A 112 -9.89 13.66 -9.51
N PHE A 113 -10.04 14.58 -10.46
CA PHE A 113 -11.33 15.15 -10.80
C PHE A 113 -11.76 14.87 -12.25
N TYR A 114 -10.88 14.25 -13.06
CA TYR A 114 -11.15 14.02 -14.49
C TYR A 114 -12.32 13.07 -14.75
N HIS A 115 -12.68 12.23 -13.78
CA HIS A 115 -13.81 11.30 -13.86
C HIS A 115 -15.12 11.92 -13.30
N MET A 116 -15.12 13.24 -12.97
CA MET A 116 -16.25 13.99 -12.45
C MET A 116 -16.92 13.33 -11.23
N PRO A 117 -16.18 13.12 -10.12
CA PRO A 117 -16.74 12.49 -8.93
C PRO A 117 -17.79 13.40 -8.28
N GLU A 118 -18.88 12.81 -7.81
CA GLU A 118 -19.98 13.50 -7.15
C GLU A 118 -19.89 13.43 -5.61
N SER A 119 -19.00 12.58 -5.08
CA SER A 119 -18.82 12.40 -3.65
C SER A 119 -17.37 12.09 -3.28
N ILE A 120 -17.04 12.21 -1.99
CA ILE A 120 -15.76 11.79 -1.44
C ILE A 120 -15.59 10.27 -1.55
N GLU A 121 -16.67 9.52 -1.36
CA GLU A 121 -16.71 8.06 -1.48
C GLU A 121 -16.29 7.61 -2.88
N GLU A 122 -16.76 8.28 -3.92
CA GLU A 122 -16.33 8.01 -5.30
C GLU A 122 -14.84 8.30 -5.51
N MET A 123 -14.32 9.40 -4.93
CA MET A 123 -12.89 9.70 -4.98
C MET A 123 -12.07 8.62 -4.27
N MET A 124 -12.51 8.18 -3.08
CA MET A 124 -11.84 7.12 -2.32
C MET A 124 -11.89 5.78 -3.07
N TYR A 125 -13.02 5.45 -3.68
CA TYR A 125 -13.18 4.26 -4.51
C TYR A 125 -12.21 4.27 -5.69
N HIS A 126 -12.08 5.42 -6.36
CA HIS A 126 -11.14 5.59 -7.47
C HIS A 126 -9.68 5.38 -7.05
N ILE A 127 -9.28 5.93 -5.88
CA ILE A 127 -7.95 5.70 -5.31
C ILE A 127 -7.75 4.23 -4.98
N ALA A 128 -8.72 3.58 -4.32
CA ALA A 128 -8.64 2.16 -3.98
C ALA A 128 -8.52 1.27 -5.23
N ALA A 129 -9.33 1.54 -6.26
CA ALA A 129 -9.25 0.86 -7.55
C ALA A 129 -7.86 0.98 -8.19
N LYS A 130 -7.27 2.18 -8.16
CA LYS A 130 -5.91 2.42 -8.68
C LYS A 130 -4.83 1.66 -7.92
N LEU A 131 -4.98 1.49 -6.60
CA LEU A 131 -4.06 0.72 -5.76
C LEU A 131 -4.14 -0.79 -6.05
N LEU A 132 -5.30 -1.29 -6.48
CA LEU A 132 -5.53 -2.72 -6.76
C LEU A 132 -5.17 -3.12 -8.19
N GLU A 133 -5.13 -2.17 -9.12
CA GLU A 133 -4.85 -2.41 -10.54
C GLU A 133 -3.52 -3.18 -10.80
N PRO A 134 -2.41 -2.93 -10.07
CA PRO A 134 -1.16 -3.67 -10.26
C PRO A 134 -1.23 -5.17 -9.95
N PHE A 135 -2.27 -5.61 -9.23
CA PHE A 135 -2.52 -7.01 -8.90
C PHE A 135 -3.49 -7.69 -9.88
N GLY A 136 -3.89 -7.00 -10.97
CA GLY A 136 -4.87 -7.51 -11.91
C GLY A 136 -6.31 -7.52 -11.38
N ILE A 137 -6.57 -6.84 -10.26
CA ILE A 137 -7.90 -6.72 -9.68
C ILE A 137 -8.64 -5.56 -10.33
N GLU A 138 -9.71 -5.86 -11.06
CA GLU A 138 -10.56 -4.86 -11.68
C GLU A 138 -11.69 -4.43 -10.75
N ALA A 139 -11.76 -3.13 -10.48
CA ALA A 139 -12.88 -2.55 -9.75
C ALA A 139 -14.04 -2.25 -10.72
N LYS A 140 -15.25 -2.78 -10.45
CA LYS A 140 -16.41 -2.77 -11.36
C LYS A 140 -16.85 -1.37 -11.79
N GLU A 141 -16.73 -0.38 -10.93
CA GLU A 141 -17.18 0.99 -11.16
C GLU A 141 -16.02 1.97 -11.44
N TYR A 142 -14.82 1.44 -11.70
CA TYR A 142 -13.66 2.26 -11.97
C TYR A 142 -13.75 2.92 -13.33
N ARG A 143 -13.97 4.23 -13.36
CA ARG A 143 -14.06 5.03 -14.59
C ARG A 143 -12.66 5.39 -15.09
N ARG A 144 -12.21 4.67 -16.12
CA ARG A 144 -10.95 5.01 -16.80
C ARG A 144 -11.13 6.23 -17.70
N TRP A 145 -10.06 7.01 -17.84
CA TRP A 145 -10.04 8.08 -18.83
C TRP A 145 -10.13 7.50 -20.25
N SER A 146 -11.10 7.96 -21.04
CA SER A 146 -11.36 7.49 -22.41
C SER A 146 -11.02 8.52 -23.49
N GLY A 147 -10.47 9.68 -23.10
CA GLY A 147 -10.22 10.83 -23.98
C GLY A 147 -11.32 11.89 -23.87
N LEU A 148 -11.12 13.03 -24.55
CA LEU A 148 -12.10 14.12 -24.73
C LEU A 148 -12.86 13.92 -26.01
#